data_7c7d787978bde9e9848016c07ef4f07c
#
_entry.id   7c7d787978bde9e9848016c07ef4f07c
#
_cell.length_a   1.000
_cell.length_b   1.000
_cell.length_c   1.000
_cell.angle_alpha   90.00
_cell.angle_beta   90.00
_cell.angle_gamma   90.00
#
_symmetry.space_group_name_H-M   'P 1'
#
loop_
_entity.id
_entity.type
_entity.pdbx_description
1 polymer ?
#
loop_
_entity_poly.entity_id
_entity_poly.type
_entity_poly.pdbx_seq_one_letter_code
_entity_poly.pdbx_strand_id
1 'polypeptide(L)'
;MVASYDRLKSNFLVKTFFDDDATAATARKIGWVAMGRNFLAQVAFGAGTGILTFKIFCADASDGTGNVTEVLAHAAPTDADAANDRLTLEVSAEQVRAASATAKYVSVELDNDNNSDENAVVYVVEGSGVGGRFNEDDLTADSEIA
;
A
#
# COMPACT_ATOMS: atom_id res chain seq x y z
N MET A 1 -18.53 -11.48 -26.27
CA MET A 1 -18.13 -10.87 -26.09
C MET A 1 -17.34 -10.55 -25.55
N VAL A 2 -17.01 -10.13 -25.21
CA VAL A 2 -16.16 -9.71 -24.97
C VAL A 2 -15.78 -9.24 -24.09
N ALA A 3 -15.65 -9.77 -23.62
CA ALA A 3 -15.20 -9.66 -22.67
C ALA A 3 -14.30 -8.92 -22.20
N SER A 4 -13.63 -8.96 -22.77
CA SER A 4 -12.75 -8.09 -22.72
C SER A 4 -12.58 -7.33 -21.70
N TYR A 5 -13.23 -7.48 -21.11
CA TYR A 5 -13.33 -6.58 -20.44
C TYR A 5 -13.04 -6.68 -19.12
N ASP A 6 -12.38 -7.55 -18.76
CA ASP A 6 -11.66 -7.53 -17.57
C ASP A 6 -10.56 -6.52 -17.68
N ARG A 7 -10.97 -5.32 -17.73
CA ARG A 7 -10.05 -4.21 -17.68
C ARG A 7 -9.30 -4.24 -16.36
N LEU A 8 -8.09 -3.79 -16.36
CA LEU A 8 -7.27 -3.73 -15.14
C LEU A 8 -8.01 -3.04 -14.00
N LYS A 9 -8.69 -1.94 -14.26
CA LYS A 9 -9.43 -1.24 -13.22
C LYS A 9 -10.64 -1.98 -12.66
N SER A 10 -11.09 -3.05 -13.32
CA SER A 10 -12.16 -3.91 -12.78
C SER A 10 -11.61 -4.98 -11.84
N ASN A 11 -10.33 -5.32 -11.98
CA ASN A 11 -9.69 -6.37 -11.23
C ASN A 11 -8.75 -5.84 -10.16
N PHE A 12 -8.32 -4.59 -10.29
CA PHE A 12 -7.37 -3.97 -9.39
C PHE A 12 -7.85 -2.60 -8.93
N LEU A 13 -7.71 -2.35 -7.64
CA LEU A 13 -7.76 -1.01 -7.08
C LEU A 13 -6.34 -0.45 -7.06
N VAL A 14 -6.15 0.72 -7.65
CA VAL A 14 -4.85 1.40 -7.63
C VAL A 14 -5.02 2.74 -6.93
N LYS A 15 -4.21 2.98 -5.91
CA LYS A 15 -4.15 4.26 -5.21
C LYS A 15 -2.72 4.77 -5.18
N THR A 16 -2.56 6.06 -5.33
CA THR A 16 -1.27 6.73 -5.22
C THR A 16 -1.32 7.77 -4.12
N PHE A 17 -0.33 7.75 -3.24
CA PHE A 17 -0.16 8.72 -2.19
C PHE A 17 1.17 9.44 -2.40
N PHE A 18 1.15 10.75 -2.31
CA PHE A 18 2.39 11.53 -2.26
C PHE A 18 2.66 11.89 -0.81
N ASP A 19 3.88 11.62 -0.41
CA ASP A 19 4.34 11.86 0.93
C ASP A 19 5.60 12.69 0.87
N ASP A 20 5.43 13.98 1.13
CA ASP A 20 6.51 14.96 1.14
C ASP A 20 7.07 15.20 2.55
N ASP A 21 6.58 14.44 3.50
CA ASP A 21 7.01 14.44 4.90
C ASP A 21 7.47 15.79 5.45
N ALA A 22 6.62 16.77 5.31
CA ALA A 22 6.95 18.11 5.75
C ALA A 22 7.02 18.29 7.28
N THR A 23 6.79 17.25 8.06
CA THR A 23 6.56 17.39 9.47
C THR A 23 7.57 16.74 10.40
N ALA A 24 8.06 15.57 10.11
CA ALA A 24 9.04 14.91 10.96
C ALA A 24 9.52 13.59 10.35
N ALA A 25 10.78 13.28 10.53
CA ALA A 25 11.34 11.97 10.21
C ALA A 25 10.87 10.95 11.25
N THR A 26 9.66 10.46 11.12
CA THR A 26 9.09 9.44 11.99
C THR A 26 8.31 8.44 11.16
N ALA A 27 8.29 7.21 11.62
CA ALA A 27 7.51 6.15 10.97
C ALA A 27 6.02 6.53 10.96
N ARG A 28 5.39 6.45 9.80
CA ARG A 28 3.99 6.78 9.60
C ARG A 28 3.31 5.82 8.64
N LYS A 29 2.05 5.58 8.88
CA LYS A 29 1.25 4.74 8.00
C LYS A 29 0.56 5.59 6.93
N ILE A 30 0.81 5.20 5.68
CA ILE A 30 0.30 5.90 4.50
C ILE A 30 -1.02 5.29 4.11
N GLY A 31 -2.12 5.92 4.44
CA GLY A 31 -3.46 5.50 4.00
C GLY A 31 -3.82 4.03 4.23
N TRP A 32 -5.05 3.73 4.53
CA TRP A 32 -5.55 2.37 4.71
C TRP A 32 -6.49 2.00 3.57
N VAL A 33 -6.35 0.80 3.06
CA VAL A 33 -7.21 0.26 1.99
C VAL A 33 -7.74 -1.11 2.38
N ALA A 34 -8.92 -1.45 1.90
CA ALA A 34 -9.48 -2.78 2.09
C ALA A 34 -8.59 -3.83 1.43
N MET A 35 -8.34 -4.92 2.14
CA MET A 35 -7.57 -6.03 1.60
C MET A 35 -8.38 -6.81 0.58
N GLY A 36 -7.78 -7.07 -0.58
CA GLY A 36 -8.30 -7.98 -1.58
C GLY A 36 -7.63 -9.35 -1.49
N ARG A 37 -7.39 -9.95 -2.64
CA ARG A 37 -6.70 -11.24 -2.74
C ARG A 37 -5.21 -11.08 -2.53
N ASN A 38 -4.63 -10.09 -3.16
CA ASN A 38 -3.23 -9.72 -3.03
C ASN A 38 -3.11 -8.20 -2.90
N PHE A 39 -2.07 -7.77 -2.22
CA PHE A 39 -1.74 -6.36 -2.04
C PHE A 39 -0.27 -6.15 -2.38
N LEU A 40 -0.01 -5.26 -3.30
CA LEU A 40 1.33 -4.82 -3.66
C LEU A 40 1.47 -3.35 -3.31
N ALA A 41 2.55 -3.01 -2.65
CA ALA A 41 2.91 -1.63 -2.38
C ALA A 41 4.29 -1.35 -2.98
N GLN A 42 4.40 -0.22 -3.65
CA GLN A 42 5.67 0.27 -4.17
C GLN A 42 5.87 1.70 -3.69
N VAL A 43 7.03 1.98 -3.13
CA VAL A 43 7.47 3.34 -2.87
C VAL A 43 8.50 3.73 -3.93
N ALA A 44 8.31 4.91 -4.50
CA ALA A 44 9.29 5.56 -5.34
C ALA A 44 9.89 6.73 -4.55
N PHE A 45 11.19 6.68 -4.34
CA PHE A 45 11.90 7.71 -3.62
C PHE A 45 12.19 8.88 -4.57
N GLY A 46 11.66 10.04 -4.24
CA GLY A 46 11.80 11.23 -5.08
C GLY A 46 13.08 11.99 -4.83
N ALA A 47 13.25 12.45 -3.61
CA ALA A 47 14.42 13.20 -3.17
C ALA A 47 14.59 13.05 -1.65
N GLY A 48 15.83 13.18 -1.19
CA GLY A 48 16.16 13.11 0.22
C GLY A 48 17.41 12.28 0.47
N THR A 49 17.52 11.73 1.67
CA THR A 49 18.69 10.99 2.13
C THR A 49 18.47 9.49 2.28
N GLY A 50 17.22 9.03 2.24
CA GLY A 50 16.95 7.60 2.19
C GLY A 50 15.73 7.15 2.97
N ILE A 51 15.33 5.91 2.73
CA ILE A 51 14.22 5.26 3.40
C ILE A 51 14.77 4.35 4.49
N LEU A 52 14.32 4.53 5.73
CA LEU A 52 14.73 3.72 6.87
C LEU A 52 13.83 2.52 7.12
N THR A 53 12.53 2.68 6.84
CA THR A 53 11.52 1.65 7.09
C THR A 53 10.53 1.61 5.96
N PHE A 54 10.24 0.39 5.48
CA PHE A 54 9.16 0.13 4.54
C PHE A 54 8.50 -1.19 4.92
N LYS A 55 7.27 -1.12 5.44
CA LYS A 55 6.58 -2.27 6.00
C LYS A 55 5.11 -2.27 5.61
N ILE A 56 4.52 -3.45 5.52
CA ILE A 56 3.07 -3.63 5.40
C ILE A 56 2.50 -3.97 6.76
N PHE A 57 1.45 -3.25 7.14
CA PHE A 57 0.64 -3.49 8.34
C PHE A 57 -0.78 -3.86 7.95
N CYS A 58 -1.47 -4.55 8.82
CA CYS A 58 -2.89 -4.81 8.71
C CYS A 58 -3.65 -4.35 9.96
N ALA A 59 -4.95 -4.13 9.81
CA ALA A 59 -5.84 -3.71 10.88
C ALA A 59 -7.27 -4.18 10.65
N ASP A 60 -8.08 -4.14 11.71
CA ASP A 60 -9.49 -4.56 11.64
C ASP A 60 -10.40 -3.49 11.03
N ALA A 61 -10.07 -2.21 11.19
CA ALA A 61 -10.89 -1.09 10.78
C ALA A 61 -10.23 -0.22 9.72
N SER A 62 -11.06 0.47 8.93
CA SER A 62 -10.61 1.31 7.80
C SER A 62 -9.79 2.54 8.22
N ASP A 63 -9.88 2.94 9.47
CA ASP A 63 -9.09 4.02 10.04
C ASP A 63 -7.75 3.55 10.63
N GLY A 64 -7.44 2.26 10.48
CA GLY A 64 -6.20 1.69 10.99
C GLY A 64 -6.24 1.38 12.49
N THR A 65 -7.41 1.21 13.07
CA THR A 65 -7.56 0.77 14.45
C THR A 65 -7.91 -0.70 14.54
N GLY A 66 -7.73 -1.29 15.72
CA GLY A 66 -8.02 -2.69 15.99
C GLY A 66 -6.95 -3.64 15.45
N ASN A 67 -6.28 -4.34 16.34
CA ASN A 67 -5.30 -5.38 16.05
C ASN A 67 -4.28 -4.99 14.97
N VAL A 68 -3.70 -3.80 15.08
CA VAL A 68 -2.70 -3.31 14.13
C VAL A 68 -1.46 -4.19 14.22
N THR A 69 -1.14 -4.89 13.15
CA THR A 69 -0.09 -5.92 13.16
C THR A 69 0.78 -5.79 11.91
N GLU A 70 2.08 -5.91 12.10
CA GLU A 70 3.03 -5.99 10.99
C GLU A 70 2.85 -7.31 10.24
N VAL A 71 2.75 -7.24 8.93
CA VAL A 71 2.63 -8.43 8.05
C VAL A 71 3.97 -8.76 7.41
N LEU A 72 4.65 -7.74 6.88
CA LEU A 72 5.90 -7.92 6.15
C LEU A 72 6.74 -6.65 6.23
N ALA A 73 8.03 -6.81 6.43
CA ALA A 73 9.00 -5.72 6.37
C ALA A 73 9.97 -5.92 5.20
N HIS A 74 10.32 -4.84 4.53
CA HIS A 74 11.39 -4.89 3.53
C HIS A 74 12.74 -5.15 4.20
N ALA A 75 13.51 -6.07 3.66
CA ALA A 75 14.77 -6.49 4.29
C ALA A 75 15.88 -5.42 4.22
N ALA A 76 15.84 -4.59 3.20
CA ALA A 76 16.86 -3.58 2.97
C ALA A 76 16.23 -2.26 2.47
N PRO A 77 15.43 -1.57 3.31
CA PRO A 77 14.79 -0.32 2.89
C PRO A 77 15.81 0.78 2.59
N THR A 78 16.96 0.74 3.23
CA THR A 78 18.06 1.71 3.03
C THR A 78 18.75 1.59 1.66
N ASP A 79 18.39 0.60 0.86
CA ASP A 79 18.87 0.55 -0.53
C ASP A 79 18.23 1.66 -1.38
N ALA A 80 17.13 2.25 -0.94
CA ALA A 80 16.53 3.41 -1.58
C ALA A 80 17.13 4.69 -0.97
N ASP A 81 18.23 5.15 -1.51
CA ASP A 81 18.98 6.32 -1.04
C ASP A 81 19.23 7.37 -2.13
N ALA A 82 18.76 7.13 -3.34
CA ALA A 82 18.91 8.04 -4.47
C ALA A 82 17.58 8.27 -5.19
N ALA A 83 17.44 9.43 -5.81
CA ALA A 83 16.23 9.77 -6.58
C ALA A 83 15.93 8.71 -7.64
N ASN A 84 14.67 8.32 -7.70
CA ASN A 84 14.12 7.27 -8.56
C ASN A 84 14.37 5.83 -8.10
N ASP A 85 14.99 5.62 -6.96
CA ASP A 85 15.03 4.29 -6.36
C ASP A 85 13.62 3.85 -5.96
N ARG A 86 13.41 2.54 -5.94
CA ARG A 86 12.11 1.95 -5.66
C ARG A 86 12.25 0.73 -4.78
N LEU A 87 11.29 0.62 -3.86
CA LEU A 87 11.12 -0.58 -3.05
C LEU A 87 9.73 -1.13 -3.31
N THR A 88 9.61 -2.45 -3.32
CA THR A 88 8.33 -3.12 -3.55
C THR A 88 8.13 -4.22 -2.51
N LEU A 89 6.92 -4.29 -1.96
CA LEU A 89 6.46 -5.38 -1.11
C LEU A 89 5.14 -5.91 -1.64
N GLU A 90 4.94 -7.21 -1.48
CA GLU A 90 3.69 -7.86 -1.86
C GLU A 90 3.29 -8.86 -0.78
N VAL A 91 2.00 -8.89 -0.46
CA VAL A 91 1.42 -9.86 0.47
C VAL A 91 0.11 -10.42 -0.06
N SER A 92 -0.17 -11.67 0.26
CA SER A 92 -1.46 -12.29 -0.02
C SER A 92 -2.42 -12.13 1.14
N ALA A 93 -3.72 -12.33 0.88
CA ALA A 93 -4.74 -12.38 1.93
C ALA A 93 -4.43 -13.44 2.99
N GLU A 94 -3.79 -14.55 2.61
CA GLU A 94 -3.40 -15.59 3.55
C GLU A 94 -2.33 -15.11 4.53
N GLN A 95 -1.34 -14.37 4.04
CA GLN A 95 -0.30 -13.79 4.90
C GLN A 95 -0.90 -12.76 5.86
N VAL A 96 -1.83 -11.94 5.38
CA VAL A 96 -2.53 -10.98 6.23
C VAL A 96 -3.33 -11.69 7.32
N ARG A 97 -4.09 -12.74 6.97
CA ARG A 97 -4.85 -13.51 7.95
C ARG A 97 -3.97 -14.30 8.92
N ALA A 98 -2.80 -14.71 8.49
CA ALA A 98 -1.81 -15.34 9.37
C ALA A 98 -1.25 -14.35 10.39
N ALA A 99 -1.09 -13.09 10.01
CA ALA A 99 -0.65 -12.04 10.93
C ALA A 99 -1.77 -11.62 11.90
N SER A 100 -2.99 -11.47 11.39
CA SER A 100 -4.19 -11.16 12.18
C SER A 100 -5.43 -11.74 11.51
N ALA A 101 -6.10 -12.67 12.19
CA ALA A 101 -7.24 -13.40 11.65
C ALA A 101 -8.46 -12.52 11.35
N THR A 102 -8.57 -11.37 11.99
CA THR A 102 -9.70 -10.44 11.85
C THR A 102 -9.40 -9.26 10.94
N ALA A 103 -8.16 -9.12 10.48
CA ALA A 103 -7.73 -7.99 9.68
C ALA A 103 -8.48 -7.91 8.35
N LYS A 104 -8.89 -6.71 7.99
CA LYS A 104 -9.62 -6.41 6.76
C LYS A 104 -8.97 -5.31 5.93
N TYR A 105 -8.06 -4.57 6.52
CA TYR A 105 -7.41 -3.41 5.90
C TYR A 105 -5.92 -3.54 5.97
N VAL A 106 -5.24 -2.95 5.00
CA VAL A 106 -3.78 -2.93 4.92
C VAL A 106 -3.29 -1.51 4.68
N SER A 107 -2.07 -1.25 5.11
CA SER A 107 -1.38 0.01 4.93
C SER A 107 0.11 -0.22 4.83
N VAL A 108 0.82 0.77 4.35
CA VAL A 108 2.29 0.81 4.39
C VAL A 108 2.72 1.73 5.51
N GLU A 109 3.69 1.30 6.30
CA GLU A 109 4.45 2.18 7.17
C GLU A 109 5.73 2.59 6.46
N LEU A 110 5.97 3.88 6.42
CA LEU A 110 7.14 4.48 5.83
C LEU A 110 7.85 5.35 6.87
N ASP A 111 9.17 5.27 6.92
CA ASP A 111 10.02 6.15 7.70
C ASP A 111 11.19 6.59 6.83
N ASN A 112 11.43 7.87 6.79
CA ASN A 112 12.52 8.47 6.04
C ASN A 112 13.64 8.92 6.96
N ASP A 113 14.79 9.12 6.38
CA ASP A 113 15.98 9.56 7.11
C ASP A 113 15.86 11.00 7.62
N ASN A 114 15.10 11.84 6.94
CA ASN A 114 14.83 13.19 7.40
C ASN A 114 13.46 13.68 6.93
N ASN A 115 13.04 14.82 7.44
CA ASN A 115 11.70 15.38 7.20
C ASN A 115 11.55 16.18 5.90
N SER A 116 12.53 16.17 5.04
CA SER A 116 12.45 16.78 3.70
C SER A 116 12.48 15.74 2.58
N ASP A 117 12.45 14.46 2.92
CA ASP A 117 12.45 13.40 1.93
C ASP A 117 11.08 13.29 1.25
N GLU A 118 11.11 13.06 -0.04
CA GLU A 118 9.91 12.98 -0.87
C GLU A 118 9.68 11.57 -1.38
N ASN A 119 8.45 11.10 -1.29
CA ASN A 119 8.08 9.78 -1.75
C ASN A 119 6.74 9.78 -2.49
N ALA A 120 6.61 8.87 -3.42
CA ALA A 120 5.33 8.48 -3.98
C ALA A 120 5.08 7.00 -3.66
N VAL A 121 3.94 6.70 -3.07
CA VAL A 121 3.57 5.34 -2.68
C VAL A 121 2.37 4.91 -3.51
N VAL A 122 2.51 3.78 -4.19
CA VAL A 122 1.45 3.20 -5.00
C VAL A 122 1.00 1.90 -4.37
N TYR A 123 -0.31 1.78 -4.15
CA TYR A 123 -0.96 0.55 -3.73
C TYR A 123 -1.68 -0.06 -4.91
N VAL A 124 -1.49 -1.35 -5.10
CA VAL A 124 -2.24 -2.15 -6.05
C VAL A 124 -2.90 -3.28 -5.29
N VAL A 125 -4.22 -3.30 -5.25
CA VAL A 125 -4.99 -4.35 -4.59
C VAL A 125 -5.72 -5.16 -5.63
N GLU A 126 -5.43 -6.45 -5.70
CA GLU A 126 -6.17 -7.37 -6.53
C GLU A 126 -7.52 -7.68 -5.87
N GLY A 127 -8.60 -7.49 -6.63
CA GLY A 127 -9.96 -7.69 -6.14
C GLY A 127 -10.21 -9.10 -5.65
N SER A 128 -11.10 -9.22 -4.69
CA SER A 128 -11.62 -10.49 -4.18
C SER A 128 -13.09 -10.62 -4.59
N GLY A 129 -13.66 -11.81 -4.39
CA GLY A 129 -15.03 -12.11 -4.75
C GLY A 129 -15.16 -12.80 -6.10
N VAL A 130 -16.36 -12.87 -6.64
CA VAL A 130 -16.62 -13.56 -7.90
C VAL A 130 -15.92 -12.86 -9.05
N GLY A 131 -14.96 -13.56 -9.66
CA GLY A 131 -14.16 -13.01 -10.74
C GLY A 131 -13.07 -12.05 -10.29
N GLY A 132 -12.84 -11.87 -8.99
CA GLY A 132 -11.80 -10.99 -8.48
C GLY A 132 -12.04 -9.51 -8.72
N ARG A 133 -13.27 -9.09 -8.95
CA ARG A 133 -13.60 -7.71 -9.29
C ARG A 133 -13.97 -6.90 -8.06
N PHE A 134 -13.67 -5.60 -8.11
CA PHE A 134 -14.20 -4.63 -7.18
C PHE A 134 -15.59 -4.18 -7.63
N ASN A 135 -16.46 -3.90 -6.68
CA ASN A 135 -17.70 -3.17 -6.94
C ASN A 135 -17.38 -1.70 -7.27
N GLU A 136 -18.29 -1.03 -7.93
CA GLU A 136 -18.12 0.41 -8.18
C GLU A 136 -17.99 1.20 -6.87
N ASP A 137 -18.68 0.76 -5.84
CA ASP A 137 -18.59 1.40 -4.52
C ASP A 137 -17.21 1.28 -3.86
N ASP A 138 -16.41 0.30 -4.30
CA ASP A 138 -15.04 0.15 -3.82
C ASP A 138 -14.09 1.13 -4.54
N LEU A 139 -14.54 1.71 -5.63
CA LEU A 139 -13.78 2.65 -6.43
C LEU A 139 -14.21 4.07 -6.05
N THR A 140 -13.52 4.63 -5.08
CA THR A 140 -13.75 6.03 -4.70
C THR A 140 -13.18 6.96 -5.77
N ALA A 141 -13.54 8.24 -5.70
CA ALA A 141 -12.99 9.24 -6.60
C ALA A 141 -11.44 9.25 -6.60
N ASP A 142 -10.84 8.98 -5.45
CA ASP A 142 -9.39 8.94 -5.30
C ASP A 142 -8.75 7.73 -5.96
N SER A 143 -9.50 6.67 -6.18
CA SER A 143 -9.01 5.46 -6.82
C SER A 143 -9.50 5.33 -8.26
N GLU A 144 -10.29 6.27 -8.71
CA GLU A 144 -10.81 6.24 -10.05
C GLU A 144 -9.70 6.55 -11.06
N ILE A 145 -9.52 5.62 -11.96
CA ILE A 145 -8.60 5.80 -13.07
C ILE A 145 -9.44 6.23 -14.27
N ALA A 146 -9.23 7.42 -14.66
CA ALA A 146 -9.93 7.96 -15.81
C ALA A 146 -9.53 7.23 -17.11
#